data_c0ea0a27f0e9098c74839bfdda9f245d
#
_entry.id   c0ea0a27f0e9098c74839bfdda9f245d
#
_cell.length_a   1.000
_cell.length_b   1.000
_cell.length_c   1.000
_cell.angle_alpha   90.00
_cell.angle_beta   90.00
_cell.angle_gamma   90.00
#
_symmetry.space_group_name_H-M   'P 1'
#
loop_
_entity.id
_entity.type
_entity.pdbx_description
1 polymer ?
#
loop_
_entity_poly.entity_id
_entity_poly.type
_entity_poly.pdbx_seq_one_letter_code
_entity_poly.pdbx_strand_id
1 'polypeptide(L)'
;AGGYDFVQGTNHLDGKAALAFSRERYSFESGDNQRGKNQEAVLTAILQKAMSPAILTSANQILSQVSDCVETNMTQDEMAKFINMQLSGGAGWTIVPTAATGTGDNQACFSSGSQLLYVMWPDEAIVGDISRRMDQVLSGN
;
A
#
# COMPACT_ATOMS: atom_id res chain seq x y z
N ALA A 1 -14.46 14.17 2.29
CA ALA A 1 -13.37 14.02 3.26
C ALA A 1 -12.56 15.30 3.37
N GLY A 2 -12.57 15.97 4.53
CA GLY A 2 -11.72 17.15 4.76
C GLY A 2 -11.87 18.31 3.75
N GLY A 3 -13.03 18.47 3.10
CA GLY A 3 -13.28 19.49 2.09
C GLY A 3 -12.84 19.12 0.67
N TYR A 4 -12.49 17.85 0.43
CA TYR A 4 -12.19 17.33 -0.91
C TYR A 4 -13.36 16.49 -1.43
N ASP A 5 -13.70 16.70 -2.69
CA ASP A 5 -14.69 15.88 -3.42
C ASP A 5 -13.95 14.87 -4.30
N PHE A 6 -14.31 13.60 -4.15
CA PHE A 6 -13.77 12.50 -4.95
C PHE A 6 -14.87 11.90 -5.81
N VAL A 7 -14.52 11.58 -7.05
CA VAL A 7 -15.45 10.94 -7.99
C VAL A 7 -15.13 9.47 -8.16
N GLN A 8 -16.09 8.68 -8.59
CA GLN A 8 -15.84 7.29 -8.96
C GLN A 8 -14.91 7.22 -10.17
N GLY A 9 -13.89 6.38 -10.11
CA GLY A 9 -12.88 6.24 -11.16
C GLY A 9 -11.59 7.00 -10.86
N THR A 10 -10.93 7.50 -11.90
CA THR A 10 -9.63 8.16 -11.79
C THR A 10 -9.75 9.57 -11.22
N ASN A 11 -8.96 9.85 -10.19
CA ASN A 11 -8.82 11.17 -9.59
C ASN A 11 -7.37 11.64 -9.68
N HIS A 12 -7.18 12.93 -9.97
CA HIS A 12 -5.88 13.59 -9.85
C HIS A 12 -5.75 14.20 -8.48
N LEU A 13 -4.87 13.64 -7.65
CA LEU A 13 -4.70 14.05 -6.26
C LEU A 13 -3.31 14.68 -6.06
N ASP A 14 -3.26 15.80 -5.37
CA ASP A 14 -2.03 16.26 -4.74
C ASP A 14 -1.78 15.48 -3.42
N GLY A 15 -0.65 15.75 -2.76
CA GLY A 15 -0.29 15.03 -1.53
C GLY A 15 -1.29 15.24 -0.39
N LYS A 16 -1.92 16.43 -0.30
CA LYS A 16 -2.92 16.73 0.75
C LYS A 16 -4.23 15.98 0.48
N ALA A 17 -4.70 15.99 -0.77
CA ALA A 17 -5.88 15.26 -1.17
C ALA A 17 -5.69 13.74 -1.05
N ALA A 18 -4.52 13.21 -1.45
CA ALA A 18 -4.18 11.80 -1.28
C ALA A 18 -4.17 11.39 0.20
N LEU A 19 -3.60 12.23 1.08
CA LEU A 19 -3.61 12.00 2.51
C LEU A 19 -5.04 12.05 3.08
N ALA A 20 -5.86 13.00 2.68
CA ALA A 20 -7.25 13.09 3.10
C ALA A 20 -8.04 11.85 2.66
N PHE A 21 -7.87 11.41 1.41
CA PHE A 21 -8.50 10.20 0.88
C PHE A 21 -8.06 8.93 1.63
N SER A 22 -6.76 8.77 1.90
CA SER A 22 -6.23 7.61 2.62
C SER A 22 -6.68 7.53 4.09
N ARG A 23 -7.10 8.66 4.68
CA ARG A 23 -7.58 8.74 6.06
C ARG A 23 -9.10 8.69 6.19
N GLU A 24 -9.83 8.75 5.06
CA GLU A 24 -11.29 8.77 5.11
C GLU A 24 -11.84 7.46 5.67
N ARG A 25 -12.72 7.59 6.66
CA ARG A 25 -13.32 6.48 7.37
C ARG A 25 -14.83 6.63 7.53
N TYR A 26 -15.30 7.86 7.65
CA TYR A 26 -16.65 8.14 8.12
C TYR A 26 -17.68 8.26 6.99
N SER A 27 -17.24 8.45 5.75
CA SER A 27 -18.14 8.57 4.60
C SER A 27 -18.66 7.22 4.07
N PHE A 28 -18.25 6.11 4.67
CA PHE A 28 -18.58 4.76 4.20
C PHE A 28 -19.09 3.88 5.34
N GLU A 29 -20.10 3.07 5.07
CA GLU A 29 -20.64 2.12 6.05
C GLU A 29 -19.60 1.10 6.54
N SER A 30 -18.68 0.68 5.64
CA SER A 30 -17.61 -0.27 5.96
C SER A 30 -16.40 0.37 6.66
N GLY A 31 -16.45 1.66 6.99
CA GLY A 31 -15.50 2.42 7.80
C GLY A 31 -14.03 2.03 7.64
N ASP A 32 -13.54 1.18 8.51
CA ASP A 32 -12.13 0.80 8.57
C ASP A 32 -11.66 -0.03 7.36
N ASN A 33 -12.48 -0.93 6.87
CA ASN A 33 -12.16 -1.71 5.68
C ASN A 33 -12.03 -0.82 4.43
N GLN A 34 -12.87 0.20 4.32
CA GLN A 34 -12.76 1.16 3.20
C GLN A 34 -11.50 2.01 3.31
N ARG A 35 -11.12 2.41 4.52
CA ARG A 35 -9.84 3.10 4.75
C ARG A 35 -8.66 2.27 4.28
N GLY A 36 -8.64 0.96 4.59
CA GLY A 36 -7.61 0.04 4.08
C GLY A 36 -7.53 0.05 2.55
N LYS A 37 -8.68 -0.06 1.86
CA LYS A 37 -8.75 0.01 0.39
C LYS A 37 -8.27 1.35 -0.16
N ASN A 38 -8.61 2.45 0.51
CA ASN A 38 -8.17 3.78 0.09
C ASN A 38 -6.64 3.93 0.22
N GLN A 39 -6.06 3.44 1.31
CA GLN A 39 -4.60 3.43 1.52
C GLN A 39 -3.89 2.59 0.45
N GLU A 40 -4.42 1.41 0.16
CA GLU A 40 -3.93 0.50 -0.86
C GLU A 40 -3.98 1.15 -2.26
N ALA A 41 -5.08 1.80 -2.61
CA ALA A 41 -5.22 2.50 -3.88
C ALA A 41 -4.21 3.64 -4.03
N VAL A 42 -4.01 4.45 -2.98
CA VAL A 42 -3.01 5.53 -2.97
C VAL A 42 -1.60 4.97 -3.10
N LEU A 43 -1.25 3.93 -2.33
CA LEU A 43 0.07 3.30 -2.40
C LEU A 43 0.34 2.71 -3.79
N THR A 44 -0.63 2.01 -4.36
CA THR A 44 -0.53 1.45 -5.72
C THR A 44 -0.28 2.54 -6.75
N ALA A 45 -1.02 3.66 -6.69
CA ALA A 45 -0.86 4.78 -7.60
C ALA A 45 0.51 5.46 -7.45
N ILE A 46 1.02 5.59 -6.22
CA ILE A 46 2.36 6.11 -5.94
C ILE A 46 3.42 5.20 -6.57
N LEU A 47 3.33 3.89 -6.34
CA LEU A 47 4.27 2.92 -6.90
C LEU A 47 4.25 2.93 -8.42
N GLN A 48 3.08 2.89 -9.05
CA GLN A 48 2.94 2.96 -10.51
C GLN A 48 3.57 4.24 -11.08
N LYS A 49 3.34 5.38 -10.42
CA LYS A 49 3.92 6.65 -10.83
C LYS A 49 5.44 6.68 -10.63
N ALA A 50 5.94 6.19 -9.49
CA ALA A 50 7.36 6.13 -9.19
C ALA A 50 8.13 5.25 -10.19
N MET A 51 7.49 4.20 -10.70
CA MET A 51 8.07 3.27 -11.67
C MET A 51 7.91 3.72 -13.14
N SER A 52 7.29 4.88 -13.37
CA SER A 52 7.18 5.42 -14.74
C SER A 52 8.55 5.90 -15.23
N PRO A 53 8.87 5.75 -16.56
CA PRO A 53 10.14 6.20 -17.12
C PRO A 53 10.47 7.67 -16.83
N ALA A 54 9.44 8.51 -16.81
CA ALA A 54 9.60 9.95 -16.53
C ALA A 54 10.11 10.24 -15.10
N ILE A 55 9.70 9.42 -14.14
CA ILE A 55 10.12 9.56 -12.74
C ILE A 55 11.48 8.88 -12.50
N LEU A 56 11.73 7.73 -13.13
CA LEU A 56 12.98 6.99 -12.98
C LEU A 56 14.20 7.80 -13.41
N THR A 57 14.07 8.67 -14.41
CA THR A 57 15.15 9.59 -14.82
C THR A 57 15.51 10.62 -13.74
N SER A 58 14.61 10.89 -12.80
CA SER A 58 14.79 11.80 -11.67
C SER A 58 14.89 11.07 -10.33
N ALA A 59 15.12 9.77 -10.33
CA ALA A 59 15.04 8.92 -9.15
C ALA A 59 15.98 9.38 -8.02
N ASN A 60 17.23 9.76 -8.33
CA ASN A 60 18.18 10.25 -7.31
C ASN A 60 17.67 11.51 -6.61
N GLN A 61 17.02 12.41 -7.35
CA GLN A 61 16.45 13.64 -6.79
C GLN A 61 15.25 13.35 -5.90
N ILE A 62 14.42 12.39 -6.29
CA ILE A 62 13.27 11.96 -5.48
C ILE A 62 13.74 11.24 -4.22
N LEU A 63 14.69 10.31 -4.34
CA LEU A 63 15.25 9.58 -3.18
C LEU A 63 15.84 10.54 -2.16
N SER A 64 16.52 11.60 -2.58
CA SER A 64 17.05 12.61 -1.66
C SER A 64 15.98 13.40 -0.92
N GLN A 65 14.80 13.57 -1.52
CA GLN A 65 13.68 14.29 -0.91
C GLN A 65 12.84 13.43 0.05
N VAL A 66 12.85 12.11 -0.13
CA VAL A 66 12.08 11.17 0.69
C VAL A 66 12.95 10.39 1.67
N SER A 67 14.26 10.62 1.69
CA SER A 67 15.22 9.92 2.56
C SER A 67 14.82 9.92 4.04
N ASP A 68 14.25 11.03 4.50
CA ASP A 68 13.83 11.20 5.89
C ASP A 68 12.45 10.56 6.19
N CYS A 69 11.76 10.10 5.15
CA CYS A 69 10.41 9.55 5.24
C CYS A 69 10.38 8.02 5.05
N VAL A 70 11.47 7.41 4.59
CA VAL A 70 11.55 6.00 4.26
C VAL A 70 12.77 5.37 4.92
N GLU A 71 12.52 4.42 5.81
CA GLU A 71 13.56 3.53 6.33
C GLU A 71 13.58 2.25 5.49
N THR A 72 14.76 1.89 4.98
CA THR A 72 14.96 0.68 4.20
C THR A 72 16.33 0.09 4.48
N ASN A 73 16.42 -1.22 4.36
CA ASN A 73 17.69 -1.96 4.42
C ASN A 73 18.35 -2.11 3.04
N MET A 74 17.75 -1.57 1.98
CA MET A 74 18.36 -1.52 0.65
C MET A 74 19.50 -0.51 0.63
N THR A 75 20.65 -0.93 0.13
CA THR A 75 21.78 -0.03 -0.11
C THR A 75 21.54 0.87 -1.32
N GLN A 76 22.25 1.99 -1.41
CA GLN A 76 22.16 2.88 -2.57
C GLN A 76 22.55 2.17 -3.88
N ASP A 77 23.51 1.25 -3.83
CA ASP A 77 23.93 0.46 -4.99
C ASP A 77 22.83 -0.49 -5.46
N GLU A 78 22.10 -1.12 -4.55
CA GLU A 78 20.95 -1.97 -4.89
C GLU A 78 19.82 -1.16 -5.49
N MET A 79 19.51 0.00 -4.92
CA MET A 79 18.53 0.92 -5.49
C MET A 79 18.92 1.40 -6.89
N ALA A 80 20.19 1.75 -7.09
CA ALA A 80 20.70 2.15 -8.41
C ALA A 80 20.62 1.02 -9.45
N LYS A 81 20.97 -0.21 -9.06
CA LYS A 81 20.82 -1.39 -9.92
C LYS A 81 19.37 -1.63 -10.30
N PHE A 82 18.46 -1.52 -9.34
CA PHE A 82 17.03 -1.66 -9.55
C PHE A 82 16.50 -0.63 -10.55
N ILE A 83 16.85 0.64 -10.38
CA ILE A 83 16.47 1.74 -11.27
C ILE A 83 17.02 1.49 -12.68
N ASN A 84 18.31 1.13 -12.81
CA ASN A 84 18.94 0.86 -14.09
C ASN A 84 18.29 -0.33 -14.81
N MET A 85 17.93 -1.38 -14.09
CA MET A 85 17.19 -2.52 -14.62
C MET A 85 15.86 -2.08 -15.24
N GLN A 86 15.13 -1.20 -14.55
CA GLN A 86 13.86 -0.66 -15.03
C GLN A 86 14.04 0.23 -16.28
N LEU A 87 15.04 1.10 -16.27
CA LEU A 87 15.35 2.00 -17.40
C LEU A 87 15.83 1.25 -18.64
N SER A 88 16.46 0.09 -18.47
CA SER A 88 16.98 -0.74 -19.57
C SER A 88 15.90 -1.58 -20.28
N GLY A 89 14.64 -1.31 -20.05
CA GLY A 89 13.54 -2.02 -20.72
C GLY A 89 13.13 -3.32 -20.03
N GLY A 90 13.33 -3.41 -18.72
CA GLY A 90 12.79 -4.51 -17.92
C GLY A 90 11.28 -4.64 -18.07
N ALA A 91 10.75 -5.84 -17.88
CA ALA A 91 9.32 -6.10 -17.88
C ALA A 91 8.62 -5.16 -16.89
N GLY A 92 7.49 -4.58 -17.29
CA GLY A 92 6.70 -3.71 -16.41
C GLY A 92 6.29 -4.46 -15.14
N TRP A 93 6.17 -3.72 -14.05
CA TRP A 93 5.73 -4.29 -12.78
C TRP A 93 4.21 -4.50 -12.79
N THR A 94 3.80 -5.68 -12.37
CA THR A 94 2.40 -5.96 -12.04
C THR A 94 2.25 -5.85 -10.52
N ILE A 95 1.53 -4.82 -10.07
CA ILE A 95 1.20 -4.65 -8.65
C ILE A 95 -0.12 -5.35 -8.41
N VAL A 96 -0.10 -6.39 -7.59
CA VAL A 96 -1.30 -7.13 -7.18
C VAL A 96 -1.56 -6.84 -5.71
N PRO A 97 -2.41 -5.88 -5.40
CA PRO A 97 -2.76 -5.58 -4.03
C PRO A 97 -3.55 -6.75 -3.44
N THR A 98 -3.28 -7.08 -2.19
CA THR A 98 -3.94 -8.18 -1.50
C THR A 98 -4.13 -7.84 -0.04
N ALA A 99 -5.35 -7.97 0.47
CA ALA A 99 -5.69 -7.72 1.86
C ALA A 99 -6.27 -8.98 2.49
N ALA A 100 -5.81 -9.32 3.69
CA ALA A 100 -6.47 -10.32 4.51
C ALA A 100 -7.79 -9.74 5.03
N THR A 101 -8.87 -10.52 4.89
CA THR A 101 -10.18 -10.22 5.46
C THR A 101 -10.52 -11.25 6.53
N GLY A 102 -11.59 -11.01 7.26
CA GLY A 102 -11.99 -11.91 8.33
C GLY A 102 -13.31 -11.51 8.98
N THR A 103 -13.65 -12.18 10.07
CA THR A 103 -14.87 -11.93 10.85
C THR A 103 -14.53 -11.07 12.06
N GLY A 104 -15.25 -9.95 12.22
CA GLY A 104 -15.11 -9.06 13.37
C GLY A 104 -15.74 -9.64 14.64
N ASP A 105 -15.08 -9.44 15.78
CA ASP A 105 -15.59 -9.83 17.10
C ASP A 105 -15.06 -8.87 18.17
N ASN A 106 -15.61 -8.94 19.38
CA ASN A 106 -15.12 -8.20 20.53
C ASN A 106 -14.55 -9.19 21.56
N GLN A 107 -13.24 -9.10 21.80
CA GLN A 107 -12.50 -10.02 22.65
C GLN A 107 -11.65 -9.29 23.69
N ALA A 108 -11.44 -9.93 24.84
CA ALA A 108 -10.43 -9.52 25.78
C ALA A 108 -9.04 -9.92 25.25
N CYS A 109 -8.16 -8.95 25.12
CA CYS A 109 -6.80 -9.17 24.64
C CYS A 109 -5.82 -9.09 25.79
N PHE A 110 -4.64 -9.68 25.63
CA PHE A 110 -3.58 -9.68 26.65
C PHE A 110 -3.27 -8.26 27.16
N SER A 111 -3.27 -7.27 26.26
CA SER A 111 -2.97 -5.87 26.59
C SER A 111 -4.15 -5.08 27.14
N SER A 112 -5.38 -5.59 27.05
CA SER A 112 -6.62 -4.86 27.42
C SER A 112 -7.20 -5.29 28.76
N GLY A 113 -6.65 -6.33 29.41
CA GLY A 113 -7.20 -6.90 30.63
C GLY A 113 -8.66 -7.37 30.43
N SER A 114 -9.61 -6.80 31.17
CA SER A 114 -11.02 -7.12 31.07
C SER A 114 -11.78 -6.31 30.00
N GLN A 115 -11.14 -5.32 29.38
CA GLN A 115 -11.77 -4.51 28.34
C GLN A 115 -11.87 -5.28 27.04
N LEU A 116 -13.07 -5.38 26.46
CA LEU A 116 -13.27 -5.96 25.16
C LEU A 116 -12.83 -4.97 24.08
N LEU A 117 -11.93 -5.41 23.22
CA LEU A 117 -11.50 -4.67 22.03
C LEU A 117 -12.07 -5.34 20.78
N TYR A 118 -12.37 -4.53 19.77
CA TYR A 118 -12.70 -5.06 18.46
C TYR A 118 -11.47 -5.76 17.87
N VAL A 119 -11.63 -7.00 17.51
CA VAL A 119 -10.62 -7.83 16.84
C VAL A 119 -11.22 -8.41 15.56
N MET A 120 -10.36 -8.79 14.62
CA MET A 120 -10.78 -9.48 13.41
C MET A 120 -10.09 -10.85 13.37
N TRP A 121 -10.89 -11.90 13.34
CA TRP A 121 -10.40 -13.24 13.10
C TRP A 121 -10.12 -13.41 11.61
N PRO A 122 -8.88 -13.66 11.20
CA PRO A 122 -8.56 -13.77 9.78
C PRO A 122 -9.26 -14.97 9.14
N ASP A 123 -9.62 -14.82 7.87
CA ASP A 123 -10.06 -15.94 7.05
C ASP A 123 -8.83 -16.76 6.63
N GLU A 124 -8.70 -17.96 7.18
CA GLU A 124 -7.55 -18.85 6.95
C GLU A 124 -7.39 -19.25 5.47
N ALA A 125 -8.47 -19.33 4.71
CA ALA A 125 -8.40 -19.62 3.28
C ALA A 125 -7.77 -18.45 2.52
N ILE A 126 -8.11 -17.21 2.87
CA ILE A 126 -7.53 -15.99 2.29
C ILE A 126 -6.06 -15.87 2.70
N VAL A 127 -5.73 -16.11 3.97
CA VAL A 127 -4.34 -16.09 4.45
C VAL A 127 -3.49 -17.13 3.71
N GLY A 128 -4.02 -18.35 3.53
CA GLY A 128 -3.35 -19.39 2.76
C GLY A 128 -3.16 -19.04 1.28
N ASP A 129 -4.13 -18.37 0.64
CA ASP A 129 -4.01 -17.90 -0.74
C ASP A 129 -2.92 -16.80 -0.87
N ILE A 130 -2.90 -15.85 0.06
CA ILE A 130 -1.86 -14.80 0.09
C ILE A 130 -0.47 -15.42 0.23
N SER A 131 -0.30 -16.36 1.16
CA SER A 131 0.97 -17.06 1.36
C SER A 131 1.44 -17.76 0.08
N ARG A 132 0.57 -18.50 -0.59
CA ARG A 132 0.91 -19.17 -1.86
C ARG A 132 1.33 -18.18 -2.95
N ARG A 133 0.65 -17.03 -3.07
CA ARG A 133 1.01 -15.98 -4.04
C ARG A 133 2.36 -15.37 -3.74
N MET A 134 2.66 -15.13 -2.46
CA MET A 134 3.99 -14.66 -2.06
C MET A 134 5.08 -15.67 -2.42
N ASP A 135 4.86 -16.97 -2.18
CA ASP A 135 5.80 -18.03 -2.53
C ASP A 135 6.02 -18.12 -4.05
N GLN A 136 4.97 -17.95 -4.85
CA GLN A 136 5.07 -17.90 -6.31
C GLN A 136 5.94 -16.73 -6.78
N VAL A 137 5.74 -15.53 -6.25
CA VAL A 137 6.56 -14.37 -6.58
C VAL A 137 8.01 -14.58 -6.18
N LEU A 138 8.27 -15.13 -5.00
CA LEU A 138 9.63 -15.41 -4.50
C LEU A 138 10.34 -16.51 -5.30
N SER A 139 9.60 -17.48 -5.84
CA SER A 139 10.14 -18.56 -6.66
C SER A 139 10.32 -18.19 -8.14
N GLY A 140 9.88 -17.00 -8.55
CA GLY A 140 10.00 -16.52 -9.93
C GLY A 140 9.03 -17.18 -10.92
N ASN A 141 7.93 -17.74 -10.43
CA ASN A 141 6.85 -18.35 -11.22
C ASN A 141 5.66 -17.42 -11.41
#